data_1e2a2ad4fda2bead87ab3c68b32683f3
#
_entry.id   1e2a2ad4fda2bead87ab3c68b32683f3
#
_cell.length_a   1.000
_cell.length_b   1.000
_cell.length_c   1.000
_cell.angle_alpha   90.00
_cell.angle_beta   90.00
_cell.angle_gamma   90.00
#
_symmetry.space_group_name_H-M   'P 1'
#
loop_
_entity.id
_entity.type
_entity.pdbx_description
1 polymer ?
#
loop_
_entity_poly.entity_id
_entity_poly.type
_entity_poly.pdbx_seq_one_letter_code
_entity_poly.pdbx_strand_id
1 'polypeptide(L)'
;MEFLKSKARSDTTPTRGEIWLADLDPTRGHEQAGRRPVLVVSEDPFNRSKADLVIVLPVTSTLRPIPFRVRLSPPEGGLKVESDVLCEAIRSISKDRLLTRLGSVQMESMAVVEDRIRILLGL
;
A
#
# COMPACT_ATOMS: atom_id res chain seq x y z
N MET A 1 -13.32 6.86 26.69
CA MET A 1 -13.19 6.37 26.35
C MET A 1 -12.83 6.57 26.07
N GLU A 2 -12.61 6.17 25.91
CA GLU A 2 -12.44 5.74 25.39
C GLU A 2 -12.11 5.86 25.10
N PHE A 3 -11.85 5.60 25.05
CA PHE A 3 -11.62 5.09 24.36
C PHE A 3 -11.37 4.96 24.24
N LEU A 4 -11.40 4.91 24.42
CA LEU A 4 -11.29 4.26 23.96
C LEU A 4 -10.81 4.28 23.76
N LYS A 5 -10.68 4.23 23.91
CA LYS A 5 -10.34 3.80 23.50
C LYS A 5 -9.85 3.75 22.90
N SER A 6 -9.68 3.67 23.24
CA SER A 6 -9.22 3.23 22.67
C SER A 6 -9.17 3.11 22.04
N LYS A 7 -9.25 4.01 22.64
CA LYS A 7 -9.51 3.03 22.03
C LYS A 7 -8.62 2.32 21.14
N ALA A 8 -8.75 1.40 21.13
CA ALA A 8 -8.00 0.63 20.19
C ALA A 8 -8.07 1.24 18.78
N ARG A 9 -7.05 1.00 17.97
CA ARG A 9 -7.02 1.46 16.60
C ARG A 9 -8.18 0.82 15.82
N SER A 10 -8.86 1.61 15.04
CA SER A 10 -9.89 1.10 14.16
C SER A 10 -9.28 0.27 13.02
N ASP A 11 -9.94 -0.83 12.66
CA ASP A 11 -9.51 -1.65 11.53
C ASP A 11 -9.64 -0.93 10.20
N THR A 12 -10.40 0.17 10.15
CA THR A 12 -10.56 0.96 8.94
C THR A 12 -9.50 2.05 8.79
N THR A 13 -8.59 2.18 9.76
CA THR A 13 -7.54 3.20 9.71
C THR A 13 -6.27 2.59 9.12
N PRO A 14 -5.85 3.02 7.91
CA PRO A 14 -4.63 2.49 7.33
C PRO A 14 -3.40 3.02 8.03
N THR A 15 -2.39 2.17 8.14
CA THR A 15 -1.11 2.49 8.74
C THR A 15 -0.01 2.23 7.72
N ARG A 16 0.99 3.12 7.71
CA ARG A 16 2.13 2.98 6.81
C ARG A 16 2.75 1.58 6.94
N GLY A 17 3.01 0.95 5.81
CA GLY A 17 3.58 -0.41 5.76
C GLY A 17 2.55 -1.52 5.71
N GLU A 18 1.28 -1.20 5.83
CA GLU A 18 0.22 -2.20 5.71
C GLU A 18 -0.12 -2.46 4.25
N ILE A 19 -0.52 -3.70 3.97
CA ILE A 19 -1.10 -4.07 2.69
C ILE A 19 -2.60 -4.24 2.88
N TRP A 20 -3.35 -3.57 2.02
CA TRP A 20 -4.81 -3.60 2.02
C TRP A 20 -5.31 -4.05 0.65
N LEU A 21 -6.40 -4.81 0.64
CA LEU A 21 -7.16 -5.01 -0.58
C LEU A 21 -7.88 -3.72 -0.88
N ALA A 22 -7.77 -3.23 -2.12
CA ALA A 22 -8.38 -1.97 -2.52
C ALA A 22 -9.10 -2.13 -3.85
N ASP A 23 -10.12 -1.31 -4.05
CA ASP A 23 -10.82 -1.21 -5.32
C ASP A 23 -10.26 -0.01 -6.07
N LEU A 24 -9.52 -0.27 -7.14
CA LEU A 24 -8.83 0.76 -7.91
C LEU A 24 -9.62 1.23 -9.12
N ASP A 25 -10.81 0.69 -9.34
CA ASP A 25 -11.67 1.14 -10.43
C ASP A 25 -12.39 2.44 -10.05
N PRO A 26 -12.67 3.30 -11.00
CA PRO A 26 -12.23 3.25 -12.40
C PRO A 26 -10.81 3.74 -12.58
N THR A 27 -10.10 3.18 -13.56
CA THR A 27 -8.75 3.62 -13.92
C THR A 27 -8.69 3.86 -15.42
N ARG A 28 -7.56 4.40 -15.90
CA ARG A 28 -7.36 4.71 -17.31
C ARG A 28 -5.98 4.26 -17.77
N GLY A 29 -5.90 3.86 -19.04
CA GLY A 29 -4.64 3.53 -19.66
C GLY A 29 -3.94 2.35 -19.00
N HIS A 30 -2.67 2.54 -18.65
CA HIS A 30 -1.84 1.49 -18.07
C HIS A 30 -1.90 1.45 -16.55
N GLU A 31 -2.80 2.20 -15.92
CA GLU A 31 -2.97 2.16 -14.48
C GLU A 31 -3.53 0.82 -14.05
N GLN A 32 -3.10 0.38 -12.86
CA GLN A 32 -3.64 -0.84 -12.26
C GLN A 32 -5.10 -0.65 -11.94
N ALA A 33 -5.92 -1.65 -12.26
CA ALA A 33 -7.38 -1.59 -12.15
C ALA A 33 -7.89 -2.77 -11.34
N GLY A 34 -9.17 -2.69 -10.95
CA GLY A 34 -9.87 -3.75 -10.26
C GLY A 34 -9.48 -3.85 -8.79
N ARG A 35 -9.86 -4.96 -8.18
CA ARG A 35 -9.54 -5.20 -6.77
C ARG A 35 -8.19 -5.88 -6.70
N ARG A 36 -7.26 -5.25 -5.99
CA ARG A 36 -5.92 -5.79 -5.81
C ARG A 36 -5.28 -5.24 -4.57
N PRO A 37 -4.23 -5.91 -4.06
CA PRO A 37 -3.52 -5.40 -2.90
C PRO A 37 -2.81 -4.10 -3.22
N VAL A 38 -2.72 -3.23 -2.22
CA VAL A 38 -1.93 -2.00 -2.29
C VAL A 38 -1.11 -1.89 -1.01
N LEU A 39 0.10 -1.33 -1.13
CA LEU A 39 0.96 -1.06 0.02
C LEU A 39 0.81 0.41 0.39
N VAL A 40 0.46 0.68 1.64
CA VAL A 40 0.33 2.05 2.15
C VAL A 40 1.72 2.59 2.44
N VAL A 41 2.08 3.70 1.78
CA VAL A 41 3.39 4.33 1.97
C VAL A 41 3.29 5.72 2.60
N SER A 42 2.09 6.30 2.68
CA SER A 42 1.91 7.60 3.31
C SER A 42 2.04 7.51 4.83
N GLU A 43 2.47 8.61 5.42
CA GLU A 43 2.70 8.73 6.87
C GLU A 43 1.39 8.66 7.65
N ASP A 44 1.45 8.10 8.85
CA ASP A 44 0.27 7.90 9.66
C ASP A 44 -0.50 9.20 9.97
N PRO A 45 0.16 10.34 10.30
CA PRO A 45 -0.59 11.58 10.48
C PRO A 45 -1.40 11.98 9.26
N PHE A 46 -0.84 11.80 8.04
CA PHE A 46 -1.58 12.08 6.81
C PHE A 46 -2.75 11.11 6.66
N ASN A 47 -2.51 9.83 6.94
CA ASN A 47 -3.54 8.78 6.81
C ASN A 47 -4.73 9.04 7.73
N ARG A 48 -4.48 9.71 8.88
CA ARG A 48 -5.53 10.03 9.84
C ARG A 48 -6.11 11.42 9.65
N SER A 49 -5.60 12.18 8.69
CA SER A 49 -6.02 13.56 8.49
C SER A 49 -7.36 13.65 7.80
N LYS A 50 -7.90 14.86 7.73
CA LYS A 50 -9.18 15.13 7.07
C LYS A 50 -9.07 15.13 5.55
N ALA A 51 -7.88 14.89 5.01
CA ALA A 51 -7.72 14.76 3.56
C ALA A 51 -8.50 13.58 3.00
N ASP A 52 -8.77 12.56 3.83
CA ASP A 52 -9.46 11.33 3.43
C ASP A 52 -8.76 10.60 2.29
N LEU A 53 -7.45 10.75 2.23
CA LEU A 53 -6.61 10.16 1.20
C LEU A 53 -5.55 9.28 1.82
N VAL A 54 -5.03 8.37 1.03
CA VAL A 54 -3.88 7.54 1.37
C VAL A 54 -3.03 7.39 0.12
N ILE A 55 -1.71 7.37 0.28
CA ILE A 55 -0.79 7.20 -0.85
C ILE A 55 -0.33 5.76 -0.84
N VAL A 56 -0.49 5.09 -1.98
CA VAL A 56 -0.29 3.65 -2.08
C VAL A 56 0.52 3.26 -3.31
N LEU A 57 1.07 2.05 -3.25
CA LEU A 57 1.69 1.38 -4.39
C LEU A 57 0.89 0.12 -4.68
N PRO A 58 0.40 -0.06 -5.91
CA PRO A 58 -0.28 -1.31 -6.27
C PRO A 58 0.67 -2.49 -6.18
N VAL A 59 0.11 -3.66 -5.89
CA VAL A 59 0.85 -4.92 -5.79
C VAL A 59 0.24 -5.89 -6.79
N THR A 60 1.08 -6.54 -7.59
CA THR A 60 0.64 -7.45 -8.64
C THR A 60 1.27 -8.81 -8.50
N SER A 61 0.52 -9.86 -8.85
CA SER A 61 1.06 -11.21 -8.95
C SER A 61 1.68 -11.49 -10.32
N THR A 62 1.56 -10.56 -11.26
CA THR A 62 2.23 -10.68 -12.55
C THR A 62 3.67 -10.20 -12.39
N LEU A 63 4.58 -11.16 -12.28
CA LEU A 63 5.99 -10.88 -11.98
C LEU A 63 6.74 -10.47 -13.23
N ARG A 64 7.55 -9.40 -13.11
CA ARG A 64 8.40 -8.92 -14.19
C ARG A 64 9.75 -8.49 -13.63
N PRO A 65 10.85 -8.68 -14.39
CA PRO A 65 12.19 -8.28 -13.91
C PRO A 65 12.45 -6.79 -14.12
N ILE A 66 11.65 -5.95 -13.45
CA ILE A 66 11.77 -4.49 -13.55
C ILE A 66 12.51 -3.99 -12.30
N PRO A 67 13.63 -3.27 -12.45
CA PRO A 67 14.53 -2.96 -11.33
C PRO A 67 13.90 -2.17 -10.18
N PHE A 68 12.94 -1.27 -10.45
CA PHE A 68 12.33 -0.47 -9.39
C PHE A 68 11.12 -1.12 -8.75
N ARG A 69 10.79 -2.37 -9.11
CA ARG A 69 9.76 -3.14 -8.42
C ARG A 69 10.39 -3.93 -7.29
N VAL A 70 9.62 -4.18 -6.24
CA VAL A 70 10.11 -4.88 -5.05
C VAL A 70 9.34 -6.17 -4.89
N ARG A 71 10.05 -7.30 -4.91
CA ARG A 71 9.46 -8.62 -4.76
C ARG A 71 9.15 -8.91 -3.31
N LEU A 72 7.93 -9.35 -3.04
CA LEU A 72 7.53 -9.84 -1.73
C LEU A 72 7.11 -11.29 -1.85
N SER A 73 7.52 -12.11 -0.86
CA SER A 73 7.20 -13.53 -0.82
C SER A 73 6.26 -13.81 0.34
N PRO A 74 5.25 -14.68 0.15
CA PRO A 74 4.36 -15.05 1.24
C PRO A 74 5.13 -15.61 2.44
N PRO A 75 4.65 -15.37 3.65
CA PRO A 75 3.38 -14.72 4.01
C PRO A 75 3.51 -13.22 4.26
N GLU A 76 4.60 -12.60 3.84
CA GLU A 76 4.82 -11.17 4.10
C GLU A 76 3.64 -10.35 3.58
N GLY A 77 3.19 -9.38 4.40
CA GLY A 77 2.09 -8.51 4.03
C GLY A 77 0.75 -9.20 3.93
N GLY A 78 0.65 -10.45 4.39
CA GLY A 78 -0.57 -11.23 4.25
C GLY A 78 -0.80 -11.73 2.83
N LEU A 79 0.21 -11.64 1.96
CA LEU A 79 0.11 -12.11 0.58
C LEU A 79 0.14 -13.63 0.52
N LYS A 80 -0.56 -14.20 -0.45
CA LYS A 80 -0.65 -15.65 -0.63
C LYS A 80 0.18 -16.16 -1.79
N VAL A 81 0.62 -15.27 -2.66
CA VAL A 81 1.46 -15.61 -3.82
C VAL A 81 2.59 -14.60 -3.93
N GLU A 82 3.69 -14.99 -4.59
CA GLU A 82 4.77 -14.09 -4.93
C GLU A 82 4.21 -12.88 -5.66
N SER A 83 4.63 -11.69 -5.27
CA SER A 83 4.06 -10.46 -5.82
C SER A 83 5.13 -9.39 -5.95
N ASP A 84 4.88 -8.45 -6.86
CA ASP A 84 5.74 -7.27 -7.05
C ASP A 84 5.02 -6.02 -6.58
N VAL A 85 5.69 -5.21 -5.78
CA VAL A 85 5.23 -3.87 -5.43
C VAL A 85 5.64 -2.93 -6.55
N LEU A 86 4.66 -2.23 -7.13
CA LEU A 86 4.89 -1.35 -8.27
C LEU A 86 5.22 0.06 -7.80
N CYS A 87 6.49 0.31 -7.50
CA CYS A 87 6.91 1.62 -7.01
C CYS A 87 6.68 2.71 -8.05
N GLU A 88 6.73 2.37 -9.33
CA GLU A 88 6.49 3.31 -10.42
C GLU A 88 5.02 3.73 -10.54
N ALA A 89 4.11 3.02 -9.88
CA ALA A 89 2.68 3.29 -9.98
C ALA A 89 2.12 3.97 -8.73
N ILE A 90 2.96 4.70 -8.01
CA ILE A 90 2.57 5.42 -6.79
C ILE A 90 1.40 6.35 -7.10
N ARG A 91 0.38 6.32 -6.24
CA ARG A 91 -0.81 7.13 -6.44
C ARG A 91 -1.53 7.39 -5.12
N SER A 92 -2.27 8.48 -5.10
CA SER A 92 -3.16 8.82 -4.01
C SER A 92 -4.55 8.28 -4.33
N ILE A 93 -5.19 7.67 -3.35
CA ILE A 93 -6.57 7.18 -3.50
C ILE A 93 -7.39 7.60 -2.29
N SER A 94 -8.72 7.63 -2.48
CA SER A 94 -9.63 7.84 -1.37
C SER A 94 -9.54 6.66 -0.41
N LYS A 95 -9.58 6.94 0.89
CA LYS A 95 -9.57 5.86 1.89
C LYS A 95 -10.77 4.93 1.74
N ASP A 96 -11.86 5.41 1.16
CA ASP A 96 -13.04 4.59 0.91
C ASP A 96 -12.76 3.42 -0.03
N ARG A 97 -11.68 3.50 -0.81
CA ARG A 97 -11.31 2.42 -1.72
C ARG A 97 -10.64 1.25 -1.01
N LEU A 98 -10.22 1.44 0.24
CA LEU A 98 -9.59 0.36 1.01
C LEU A 98 -10.70 -0.54 1.57
N LEU A 99 -10.58 -1.84 1.32
CA LEU A 99 -11.62 -2.80 1.68
C LEU A 99 -11.25 -3.63 2.90
N THR A 100 -10.10 -4.30 2.86
CA THR A 100 -9.69 -5.25 3.91
C THR A 100 -8.20 -5.16 4.13
N ARG A 101 -7.77 -5.06 5.38
CA ARG A 101 -6.34 -5.12 5.72
C ARG A 101 -5.88 -6.56 5.61
N LEU A 102 -4.80 -6.78 4.85
CA LEU A 102 -4.24 -8.11 4.65
C LEU A 102 -3.09 -8.41 5.59
N GLY A 103 -2.23 -7.43 5.88
CA GLY A 103 -1.08 -7.62 6.74
C GLY A 103 -0.14 -6.44 6.67
N SER A 104 1.07 -6.62 7.18
CA SER A 104 2.11 -5.59 7.19
C SER A 104 3.39 -6.15 6.59
N VAL A 105 4.17 -5.30 5.92
CA VAL A 105 5.47 -5.69 5.39
C VAL A 105 6.55 -5.45 6.45
N GLN A 106 7.67 -6.14 6.29
CA GLN A 106 8.81 -6.01 7.18
C GLN A 106 9.52 -4.67 6.95
N MET A 107 10.22 -4.20 7.99
CA MET A 107 10.97 -2.95 7.91
C MET A 107 11.99 -2.98 6.79
N GLU A 108 12.64 -4.12 6.58
CA GLU A 108 13.63 -4.30 5.52
C GLU A 108 13.00 -4.08 4.14
N SER A 109 11.81 -4.62 3.93
CA SER A 109 11.10 -4.44 2.66
C SER A 109 10.68 -2.99 2.47
N MET A 110 10.21 -2.32 3.53
CA MET A 110 9.86 -0.91 3.45
C MET A 110 11.09 -0.05 3.09
N ALA A 111 12.25 -0.39 3.64
CA ALA A 111 13.48 0.35 3.32
C ALA A 111 13.82 0.26 1.84
N VAL A 112 13.64 -0.92 1.24
CA VAL A 112 13.87 -1.10 -0.20
C VAL A 112 12.86 -0.31 -1.01
N VAL A 113 11.58 -0.37 -0.62
CA VAL A 113 10.52 0.39 -1.28
C VAL A 113 10.82 1.89 -1.24
N GLU A 114 11.21 2.41 -0.07
CA GLU A 114 11.56 3.82 0.08
C GLU A 114 12.71 4.23 -0.83
N ASP A 115 13.71 3.37 -0.94
CA ASP A 115 14.85 3.62 -1.81
C ASP A 115 14.41 3.74 -3.28
N ARG A 116 13.53 2.83 -3.73
CA ARG A 116 13.02 2.87 -5.10
C ARG A 116 12.19 4.12 -5.38
N ILE A 117 11.35 4.50 -4.41
CA ILE A 117 10.54 5.72 -4.54
C ILE A 117 11.46 6.94 -4.63
N ARG A 118 12.50 6.98 -3.78
CA ARG A 118 13.45 8.09 -3.77
C ARG A 118 14.12 8.24 -5.12
N ILE A 119 14.55 7.12 -5.71
CA ILE A 119 15.19 7.12 -7.02
C ILE A 119 14.21 7.61 -8.10
N LEU A 120 12.99 7.04 -8.10
CA LEU A 120 11.98 7.37 -9.10
C LEU A 120 11.56 8.84 -9.07
N LEU A 121 11.52 9.43 -7.87
CA LEU A 121 11.07 10.80 -7.70
C LEU A 121 12.23 11.81 -7.64
N GLY A 122 13.47 11.34 -7.68
CA GLY A 122 14.63 12.24 -7.67
C GLY A 122 14.86 12.90 -6.31
N LEU A 123 14.52 12.23 -5.25
CA LEU A 123 14.65 12.77 -3.90
C LEU A 123 16.00 12.46 -3.27
#